data_4f479e5b93836cdf386edc40940acce1
#
_entry.id   4f479e5b93836cdf386edc40940acce1
#
_cell.length_a   1.000
_cell.length_b   1.000
_cell.length_c   1.000
_cell.angle_alpha   90.00
_cell.angle_beta   90.00
_cell.angle_gamma   90.00
#
_symmetry.space_group_name_H-M   'P 1'
#
loop_
_entity.id
_entity.type
_entity.pdbx_description
1 polymer ?
#
loop_
_entity_poly.entity_id
_entity_poly.type
_entity_poly.pdbx_seq_one_letter_code
_entity_poly.pdbx_strand_id
1 'polypeptide(L)'
;MAVLAFAALCVAVLVRSVQLLEPDDYAYRASIIALTQGHLLSLTNVQYQELLKALSGGGGMGIAQWVHTTSGTWISEKNPGYPFLAAPFQALGILRAAPLFYGALGCLGLFAGARRWLGAWGGTWAVVLFCSSGAALAFAWRATMPTFTDASLIAAGAGALLWAMLATERTVRRRIVTGLLGFVALEAAVLVRYTNVVILAVAVLAVILLCRRAALPVRAALWWLGSVAVLIASVLGYDYLAYGSMLKTGYSSGEITFSLASVIPNLQHMPARLVTSMPMMVLALVALGWMAVRAVGSRRRDNAPEPRARYRRDMVVGAVLAAGWIGIWGLYAAYDWTVRMGSAAGSDIHLIRFYLPALGLITLLAAWLLVQLPRWLPVLLLVVLVGLGARSYPNLVAGGLGGPGGGPAGSSGIGGPGGTGGPPPGSGGSGAVPGGPPAGVGGPGGAPAPGGP
;
A
#
# COMPACT_ATOMS: atom_id res chain seq x y z
N MET A 1 11.04 25.63 -2.51
CA MET A 1 11.41 24.28 -3.02
C MET A 1 10.35 23.24 -2.70
N ALA A 2 9.93 22.99 -1.45
CA ALA A 2 8.92 21.99 -1.14
C ALA A 2 7.60 22.20 -1.90
N VAL A 3 7.06 23.42 -1.90
CA VAL A 3 5.85 23.78 -2.66
C VAL A 3 6.03 23.56 -4.16
N LEU A 4 7.18 23.95 -4.71
CA LEU A 4 7.48 23.75 -6.14
C LEU A 4 7.60 22.28 -6.50
N ALA A 5 8.20 21.44 -5.66
CA ALA A 5 8.29 20.00 -5.88
C ALA A 5 6.90 19.35 -5.90
N PHE A 6 6.02 19.72 -4.96
CA PHE A 6 4.65 19.23 -4.94
C PHE A 6 3.82 19.78 -6.12
N ALA A 7 3.98 21.05 -6.48
CA ALA A 7 3.32 21.62 -7.65
C ALA A 7 3.74 20.92 -8.95
N ALA A 8 5.04 20.61 -9.10
CA ALA A 8 5.54 19.84 -10.25
C ALA A 8 4.92 18.44 -10.31
N LEU A 9 4.78 17.75 -9.16
CA LEU A 9 4.06 16.47 -9.08
C LEU A 9 2.60 16.64 -9.52
N CYS A 10 1.89 17.66 -9.03
CA CYS A 10 0.51 17.95 -9.40
C CYS A 10 0.35 18.17 -10.92
N VAL A 11 1.22 18.99 -11.51
CA VAL A 11 1.22 19.24 -12.96
C VAL A 11 1.44 17.93 -13.71
N ALA A 12 2.46 17.15 -13.33
CA ALA A 12 2.77 15.88 -13.99
C ALA A 12 1.61 14.87 -13.91
N VAL A 13 0.83 14.88 -12.82
CA VAL A 13 -0.36 14.05 -12.67
C VAL A 13 -1.53 14.57 -13.52
N LEU A 14 -1.78 15.88 -13.53
CA LEU A 14 -2.96 16.45 -14.18
C LEU A 14 -2.87 16.48 -15.69
N VAL A 15 -1.65 16.55 -16.28
CA VAL A 15 -1.46 16.51 -17.74
C VAL A 15 -1.63 15.12 -18.35
N ARG A 16 -1.69 14.05 -17.54
CA ARG A 16 -1.85 12.68 -18.03
C ARG A 16 -3.31 12.25 -18.04
N SER A 17 -3.68 11.41 -19.01
CA SER A 17 -5.00 10.75 -19.01
C SER A 17 -5.06 9.65 -17.94
N VAL A 18 -6.23 9.45 -17.33
CA VAL A 18 -6.46 8.27 -16.47
C VAL A 18 -6.57 7.05 -17.37
N GLN A 19 -5.70 6.08 -17.14
CA GLN A 19 -5.76 4.79 -17.79
C GLN A 19 -6.00 3.72 -16.72
N LEU A 20 -6.88 2.77 -17.02
CA LEU A 20 -7.06 1.57 -16.23
C LEU A 20 -6.12 0.52 -16.81
N LEU A 21 -5.06 0.20 -16.09
CA LEU A 21 -3.98 -0.64 -16.60
C LEU A 21 -4.00 -2.07 -16.03
N GLU A 22 -4.65 -2.25 -14.89
CA GLU A 22 -4.62 -3.51 -14.14
C GLU A 22 -6.01 -3.92 -13.66
N PRO A 23 -6.23 -5.21 -13.41
CA PRO A 23 -7.48 -5.69 -12.80
C PRO A 23 -7.83 -4.95 -11.49
N ASP A 24 -6.81 -4.60 -10.70
CA ASP A 24 -6.98 -3.82 -9.47
C ASP A 24 -7.59 -2.43 -9.73
N ASP A 25 -7.18 -1.74 -10.82
CA ASP A 25 -7.74 -0.43 -11.17
C ASP A 25 -9.24 -0.52 -11.42
N TYR A 26 -9.69 -1.56 -12.13
CA TYR A 26 -11.11 -1.82 -12.40
C TYR A 26 -11.88 -2.15 -11.12
N ALA A 27 -11.30 -3.01 -10.26
CA ALA A 27 -11.93 -3.40 -9.01
C ALA A 27 -12.12 -2.22 -8.06
N TYR A 28 -11.09 -1.40 -7.88
CA TYR A 28 -11.21 -0.18 -7.06
C TYR A 28 -12.16 0.85 -7.67
N ARG A 29 -12.10 1.07 -8.99
CA ARG A 29 -13.01 1.98 -9.67
C ARG A 29 -14.46 1.53 -9.52
N ALA A 30 -14.74 0.23 -9.66
CA ALA A 30 -16.04 -0.36 -9.41
C ALA A 30 -16.53 -0.07 -7.99
N SER A 31 -15.67 -0.30 -6.99
CA SER A 31 -16.00 -0.05 -5.58
C SER A 31 -16.26 1.44 -5.31
N ILE A 32 -15.49 2.35 -5.92
CA ILE A 32 -15.67 3.80 -5.77
C ILE A 32 -17.02 4.22 -6.38
N ILE A 33 -17.37 3.74 -7.57
CA ILE A 33 -18.64 4.05 -8.22
C ILE A 33 -19.82 3.48 -7.40
N ALA A 34 -19.72 2.23 -6.97
CA ALA A 34 -20.76 1.60 -6.14
C ALA A 34 -21.05 2.42 -4.88
N LEU A 35 -19.99 2.89 -4.18
CA LEU A 35 -20.14 3.76 -3.02
C LEU A 35 -20.84 5.09 -3.35
N THR A 36 -20.53 5.71 -4.49
CA THR A 36 -21.21 6.97 -4.89
C THR A 36 -22.67 6.77 -5.26
N GLN A 37 -23.05 5.53 -5.56
CA GLN A 37 -24.45 5.12 -5.81
C GLN A 37 -25.16 4.67 -4.52
N GLY A 38 -24.51 4.75 -3.37
CA GLY A 38 -25.08 4.38 -2.06
C GLY A 38 -24.95 2.89 -1.69
N HIS A 39 -24.17 2.12 -2.45
CA HIS A 39 -23.94 0.69 -2.19
C HIS A 39 -22.69 0.51 -1.35
N LEU A 40 -22.86 0.34 -0.03
CA LEU A 40 -21.75 0.35 0.93
C LEU A 40 -20.99 -0.97 1.02
N LEU A 41 -21.68 -2.12 1.00
CA LEU A 41 -21.09 -3.43 1.29
C LEU A 41 -21.19 -4.40 0.13
N SER A 42 -22.36 -4.48 -0.51
CA SER A 42 -22.63 -5.49 -1.53
C SER A 42 -23.56 -4.95 -2.63
N LEU A 43 -23.51 -5.61 -3.77
CA LEU A 43 -24.38 -5.35 -4.92
C LEU A 43 -25.28 -6.55 -5.17
N THR A 44 -26.52 -6.31 -5.55
CA THR A 44 -27.37 -7.32 -6.18
C THR A 44 -26.85 -7.68 -7.57
N ASN A 45 -27.31 -8.80 -8.16
CA ASN A 45 -26.93 -9.15 -9.53
C ASN A 45 -27.26 -8.04 -10.54
N VAL A 46 -28.39 -7.36 -10.39
CA VAL A 46 -28.80 -6.27 -11.29
C VAL A 46 -27.82 -5.11 -11.19
N GLN A 47 -27.53 -4.63 -9.98
CA GLN A 47 -26.59 -3.54 -9.73
C GLN A 47 -25.18 -3.87 -10.23
N TYR A 48 -24.71 -5.10 -10.03
CA TYR A 48 -23.44 -5.56 -10.54
C TYR A 48 -23.38 -5.53 -12.08
N GLN A 49 -24.46 -5.98 -12.76
CA GLN A 49 -24.52 -5.92 -14.23
C GLN A 49 -24.58 -4.48 -14.77
N GLU A 50 -25.27 -3.58 -14.09
CA GLU A 50 -25.28 -2.15 -14.42
C GLU A 50 -23.90 -1.52 -14.27
N LEU A 51 -23.20 -1.82 -13.17
CA LEU A 51 -21.84 -1.37 -12.93
C LEU A 51 -20.86 -1.93 -13.97
N LEU A 52 -21.01 -3.20 -14.32
CA LEU A 52 -20.23 -3.85 -15.37
C LEU A 52 -20.39 -3.17 -16.73
N LYS A 53 -21.63 -2.85 -17.13
CA LYS A 53 -21.92 -2.09 -18.37
C LYS A 53 -21.27 -0.72 -18.36
N ALA A 54 -21.34 -0.01 -17.22
CA ALA A 54 -20.75 1.32 -17.08
C ALA A 54 -19.23 1.33 -17.20
N LEU A 55 -18.55 0.23 -16.79
CA LEU A 55 -17.09 0.12 -16.80
C LEU A 55 -16.52 -0.47 -18.08
N SER A 56 -17.22 -1.44 -18.69
CA SER A 56 -16.69 -2.22 -19.81
C SER A 56 -17.10 -1.70 -21.20
N GLY A 57 -17.92 -0.64 -21.26
CA GLY A 57 -18.44 -0.16 -22.54
C GLY A 57 -19.26 -1.22 -23.30
N GLY A 58 -19.75 -2.26 -22.60
CA GLY A 58 -20.53 -3.35 -23.18
C GLY A 58 -19.76 -4.65 -23.51
N GLY A 59 -18.46 -4.68 -23.31
CA GLY A 59 -17.67 -5.91 -23.44
C GLY A 59 -17.82 -6.82 -22.21
N GLY A 60 -18.33 -8.04 -22.40
CA GLY A 60 -18.81 -8.94 -21.34
C GLY A 60 -17.80 -9.57 -20.40
N MET A 61 -16.68 -8.93 -20.08
CA MET A 61 -15.78 -9.41 -19.03
C MET A 61 -16.25 -8.95 -17.66
N GLY A 62 -16.42 -9.87 -16.71
CA GLY A 62 -16.74 -9.55 -15.33
C GLY A 62 -15.70 -8.61 -14.69
N ILE A 63 -16.11 -7.88 -13.65
CA ILE A 63 -15.18 -7.07 -12.88
C ILE A 63 -14.32 -8.04 -12.06
N ALA A 64 -13.04 -8.16 -12.41
CA ALA A 64 -12.12 -8.97 -11.66
C ALA A 64 -12.09 -8.56 -10.17
N GLN A 65 -11.88 -9.54 -9.29
CA GLN A 65 -11.74 -9.30 -7.84
C GLN A 65 -13.04 -8.80 -7.17
N TRP A 66 -14.17 -9.17 -7.75
CA TRP A 66 -15.46 -9.15 -7.11
C TRP A 66 -16.00 -10.58 -7.02
N VAL A 67 -16.41 -10.99 -5.83
CA VAL A 67 -16.84 -12.34 -5.52
C VAL A 67 -18.34 -12.41 -5.31
N HIS A 68 -18.95 -13.48 -5.83
CA HIS A 68 -20.34 -13.79 -5.57
C HIS A 68 -20.46 -14.54 -4.25
N THR A 69 -21.20 -13.99 -3.32
CA THR A 69 -21.39 -14.59 -2.00
C THR A 69 -22.45 -15.68 -2.03
N THR A 70 -22.48 -16.52 -1.01
CA THR A 70 -23.53 -17.52 -0.81
C THR A 70 -24.91 -16.91 -0.59
N SER A 71 -24.99 -15.64 -0.18
CA SER A 71 -26.24 -14.88 -0.06
C SER A 71 -26.76 -14.33 -1.39
N GLY A 72 -26.08 -14.59 -2.51
CA GLY A 72 -26.50 -14.13 -3.83
C GLY A 72 -26.14 -12.69 -4.16
N THR A 73 -25.23 -12.07 -3.43
CA THR A 73 -24.74 -10.71 -3.66
C THR A 73 -23.28 -10.71 -4.11
N TRP A 74 -22.85 -9.60 -4.72
CA TRP A 74 -21.47 -9.39 -5.13
C TRP A 74 -20.76 -8.48 -4.15
N ILE A 75 -19.56 -8.83 -3.75
CA ILE A 75 -18.71 -8.05 -2.82
C ILE A 75 -17.31 -7.90 -3.43
N SER A 76 -16.71 -6.73 -3.26
CA SER A 76 -15.32 -6.51 -3.66
C SER A 76 -14.37 -7.28 -2.73
N GLU A 77 -13.35 -7.93 -3.30
CA GLU A 77 -12.24 -8.52 -2.54
C GLU A 77 -11.31 -7.43 -1.95
N LYS A 78 -11.39 -6.21 -2.48
CA LYS A 78 -10.49 -5.13 -2.10
C LYS A 78 -10.88 -4.50 -0.77
N ASN A 79 -9.84 -4.07 -0.03
CA ASN A 79 -10.03 -3.34 1.21
C ASN A 79 -10.86 -2.07 0.97
N PRO A 80 -11.81 -1.75 1.86
CA PRO A 80 -12.78 -0.68 1.66
C PRO A 80 -12.18 0.73 1.83
N GLY A 81 -11.04 0.87 2.50
CA GLY A 81 -10.51 2.17 2.90
C GLY A 81 -10.31 3.13 1.72
N TYR A 82 -9.64 2.69 0.65
CA TYR A 82 -9.43 3.57 -0.49
C TYR A 82 -10.73 3.97 -1.21
N PRO A 83 -11.65 3.06 -1.52
CA PRO A 83 -12.97 3.45 -2.04
C PRO A 83 -13.68 4.51 -1.21
N PHE A 84 -13.70 4.37 0.12
CA PHE A 84 -14.30 5.40 1.00
C PHE A 84 -13.58 6.75 0.91
N LEU A 85 -12.25 6.75 0.86
CA LEU A 85 -11.45 7.98 0.74
C LEU A 85 -11.59 8.66 -0.63
N ALA A 86 -11.82 7.90 -1.70
CA ALA A 86 -11.90 8.39 -3.06
C ALA A 86 -13.34 8.74 -3.50
N ALA A 87 -14.36 8.12 -2.90
CA ALA A 87 -15.76 8.33 -3.27
C ALA A 87 -16.22 9.81 -3.25
N PRO A 88 -15.85 10.67 -2.27
CA PRO A 88 -16.20 12.08 -2.29
C PRO A 88 -15.68 12.80 -3.54
N PHE A 89 -14.46 12.48 -3.97
CA PHE A 89 -13.86 13.07 -5.18
C PHE A 89 -14.54 12.56 -6.45
N GLN A 90 -14.95 11.30 -6.48
CA GLN A 90 -15.73 10.73 -7.58
C GLN A 90 -17.10 11.38 -7.66
N ALA A 91 -17.79 11.57 -6.54
CA ALA A 91 -19.10 12.24 -6.49
C ALA A 91 -19.04 13.68 -7.01
N LEU A 92 -17.90 14.36 -6.82
CA LEU A 92 -17.64 15.70 -7.37
C LEU A 92 -17.11 15.69 -8.82
N GLY A 93 -16.92 14.52 -9.44
CA GLY A 93 -16.37 14.40 -10.80
C GLY A 93 -14.85 14.69 -10.88
N ILE A 94 -14.14 14.76 -9.76
CA ILE A 94 -12.72 15.14 -9.67
C ILE A 94 -11.86 14.02 -9.06
N LEU A 95 -12.12 12.76 -9.38
CA LEU A 95 -11.41 11.59 -8.82
C LEU A 95 -9.87 11.74 -8.86
N ARG A 96 -9.33 12.39 -9.90
CA ARG A 96 -7.89 12.67 -10.02
C ARG A 96 -7.31 13.52 -8.88
N ALA A 97 -8.15 14.32 -8.23
CA ALA A 97 -7.72 15.14 -7.11
C ALA A 97 -7.51 14.31 -5.82
N ALA A 98 -8.07 13.10 -5.71
CA ALA A 98 -7.94 12.28 -4.51
C ALA A 98 -6.48 11.98 -4.15
N PRO A 99 -5.64 11.36 -5.02
CA PRO A 99 -4.25 11.11 -4.68
C PRO A 99 -3.47 12.41 -4.42
N LEU A 100 -3.77 13.51 -5.12
CA LEU A 100 -3.10 14.81 -4.89
C LEU A 100 -3.47 15.41 -3.54
N PHE A 101 -4.73 15.32 -3.12
CA PHE A 101 -5.17 15.77 -1.80
C PHE A 101 -4.44 15.01 -0.69
N TYR A 102 -4.43 13.68 -0.74
CA TYR A 102 -3.70 12.87 0.24
C TYR A 102 -2.18 13.08 0.13
N GLY A 103 -1.66 13.29 -1.06
CA GLY A 103 -0.28 13.70 -1.29
C GLY A 103 0.09 15.01 -0.59
N ALA A 104 -0.81 16.01 -0.63
CA ALA A 104 -0.63 17.26 0.10
C ALA A 104 -0.59 17.04 1.62
N LEU A 105 -1.50 16.20 2.15
CA LEU A 105 -1.48 15.82 3.58
C LEU A 105 -0.17 15.10 3.95
N GLY A 106 0.31 14.19 3.10
CA GLY A 106 1.60 13.53 3.27
C GLY A 106 2.77 14.52 3.32
N CYS A 107 2.81 15.44 2.37
CA CYS A 107 3.83 16.51 2.31
C CYS A 107 3.76 17.43 3.54
N LEU A 108 2.57 17.82 3.99
CA LEU A 108 2.39 18.64 5.20
C LEU A 108 2.89 17.92 6.45
N GLY A 109 2.55 16.64 6.62
CA GLY A 109 3.02 15.82 7.73
C GLY A 109 4.54 15.67 7.71
N LEU A 110 5.12 15.29 6.57
CA LEU A 110 6.58 15.18 6.39
C LEU A 110 7.29 16.49 6.71
N PHE A 111 6.79 17.61 6.15
CA PHE A 111 7.37 18.92 6.41
C PHE A 111 7.32 19.27 7.89
N ALA A 112 6.16 19.12 8.54
CA ALA A 112 5.98 19.46 9.95
C ALA A 112 6.87 18.61 10.86
N GLY A 113 6.87 17.29 10.67
CA GLY A 113 7.67 16.35 11.45
C GLY A 113 9.17 16.55 11.25
N ALA A 114 9.62 16.59 9.99
CA ALA A 114 11.03 16.80 9.67
C ALA A 114 11.52 18.19 10.07
N ARG A 115 10.70 19.25 9.88
CA ARG A 115 11.04 20.61 10.37
C ARG A 115 11.26 20.62 11.87
N ARG A 116 10.45 19.87 12.62
CA ARG A 116 10.58 19.80 14.06
C ARG A 116 11.84 19.04 14.50
N TRP A 117 12.21 18.02 13.77
CA TRP A 117 13.39 17.19 14.03
C TRP A 117 14.69 17.84 13.55
N LEU A 118 14.69 18.37 12.32
CA LEU A 118 15.87 18.72 11.53
C LEU A 118 15.95 20.20 11.14
N GLY A 119 14.93 21.00 11.50
CA GLY A 119 14.79 22.38 11.04
C GLY A 119 14.13 22.52 9.66
N ALA A 120 13.99 23.75 9.18
CA ALA A 120 13.24 24.07 7.96
C ALA A 120 13.80 23.34 6.72
N TRP A 121 15.12 23.25 6.58
CA TRP A 121 15.77 22.52 5.49
C TRP A 121 15.46 21.03 5.51
N GLY A 122 15.43 20.40 6.69
CA GLY A 122 15.03 19.00 6.81
C GLY A 122 13.60 18.76 6.35
N GLY A 123 12.66 19.65 6.72
CA GLY A 123 11.28 19.62 6.21
C GLY A 123 11.21 19.73 4.70
N THR A 124 11.98 20.67 4.13
CA THR A 124 12.04 20.86 2.67
C THR A 124 12.57 19.62 1.96
N TRP A 125 13.69 19.06 2.42
CA TRP A 125 14.29 17.86 1.80
C TRP A 125 13.38 16.64 1.90
N ALA A 126 12.68 16.41 3.02
CA ALA A 126 11.76 15.30 3.14
C ALA A 126 10.65 15.36 2.07
N VAL A 127 10.05 16.56 1.84
CA VAL A 127 9.03 16.74 0.81
C VAL A 127 9.60 16.63 -0.60
N VAL A 128 10.75 17.24 -0.86
CA VAL A 128 11.38 17.19 -2.20
C VAL A 128 11.70 15.76 -2.58
N LEU A 129 12.30 14.98 -1.67
CA LEU A 129 12.61 13.56 -1.92
C LEU A 129 11.35 12.73 -2.14
N PHE A 130 10.27 12.98 -1.37
CA PHE A 130 9.01 12.29 -1.53
C PHE A 130 8.39 12.55 -2.91
N CYS A 131 8.30 13.82 -3.32
CA CYS A 131 7.69 14.21 -4.60
C CYS A 131 8.56 13.85 -5.82
N SER A 132 9.89 13.78 -5.67
CA SER A 132 10.82 13.46 -6.76
C SER A 132 11.05 11.97 -6.98
N SER A 133 10.44 11.09 -6.18
CA SER A 133 10.50 9.65 -6.38
C SER A 133 9.80 9.24 -7.68
N GLY A 134 10.50 8.51 -8.55
CA GLY A 134 9.91 7.94 -9.77
C GLY A 134 8.71 7.03 -9.46
N ALA A 135 8.78 6.26 -8.38
CA ALA A 135 7.67 5.44 -7.92
C ALA A 135 6.48 6.28 -7.43
N ALA A 136 6.72 7.37 -6.67
CA ALA A 136 5.64 8.27 -6.26
C ALA A 136 4.92 8.86 -7.47
N LEU A 137 5.67 9.35 -8.46
CA LEU A 137 5.11 9.88 -9.70
C LEU A 137 4.32 8.81 -10.47
N ALA A 138 4.86 7.58 -10.57
CA ALA A 138 4.21 6.49 -11.29
C ALA A 138 2.86 6.06 -10.69
N PHE A 139 2.67 6.22 -9.39
CA PHE A 139 1.41 5.87 -8.72
C PHE A 139 0.50 7.06 -8.44
N ALA A 140 1.01 8.29 -8.39
CA ALA A 140 0.20 9.48 -8.11
C ALA A 140 -0.83 9.79 -9.21
N TRP A 141 -0.54 9.49 -10.48
CA TRP A 141 -1.48 9.72 -11.58
C TRP A 141 -2.53 8.60 -11.73
N ARG A 142 -2.35 7.46 -11.07
CA ARG A 142 -3.29 6.34 -11.07
C ARG A 142 -4.36 6.55 -10.01
N ALA A 143 -5.34 7.41 -10.30
CA ALA A 143 -6.37 7.81 -9.35
C ALA A 143 -7.30 6.66 -8.90
N THR A 144 -7.26 5.52 -9.55
CA THR A 144 -7.99 4.30 -9.18
C THR A 144 -7.17 3.37 -8.29
N MET A 145 -5.84 3.57 -8.21
CA MET A 145 -4.96 2.76 -7.37
C MET A 145 -4.69 3.41 -6.01
N PRO A 146 -4.77 2.65 -4.92
CA PRO A 146 -4.58 3.18 -3.57
C PRO A 146 -3.13 3.52 -3.22
N THR A 147 -2.16 3.04 -3.99
CA THR A 147 -0.75 2.94 -3.59
C THR A 147 -0.10 4.27 -3.21
N PHE A 148 -0.33 5.35 -3.96
CA PHE A 148 0.21 6.67 -3.62
C PHE A 148 -0.54 7.32 -2.44
N THR A 149 -1.86 7.16 -2.37
CA THR A 149 -2.67 7.60 -1.23
C THR A 149 -2.23 6.91 0.05
N ASP A 150 -2.00 5.61 -0.01
CA ASP A 150 -1.47 4.79 1.07
C ASP A 150 -0.13 5.32 1.59
N ALA A 151 0.87 5.47 0.71
CA ALA A 151 2.17 6.04 1.06
C ALA A 151 2.05 7.46 1.64
N SER A 152 1.11 8.26 1.14
CA SER A 152 0.86 9.63 1.59
C SER A 152 0.24 9.68 2.99
N LEU A 153 -0.69 8.78 3.30
CA LEU A 153 -1.29 8.65 4.63
C LEU A 153 -0.24 8.23 5.66
N ILE A 154 0.63 7.27 5.32
CA ILE A 154 1.74 6.87 6.19
C ILE A 154 2.71 8.03 6.40
N ALA A 155 3.05 8.77 5.35
CA ALA A 155 3.91 9.95 5.44
C ALA A 155 3.28 11.04 6.34
N ALA A 156 1.98 11.29 6.20
CA ALA A 156 1.22 12.22 7.04
C ALA A 156 1.24 11.78 8.51
N GLY A 157 0.92 10.52 8.75
CA GLY A 157 0.86 9.93 10.08
C GLY A 157 2.21 9.93 10.79
N ALA A 158 3.25 9.44 10.14
CA ALA A 158 4.61 9.42 10.68
C ALA A 158 5.12 10.84 10.99
N GLY A 159 4.89 11.80 10.09
CA GLY A 159 5.27 13.19 10.28
C GLY A 159 4.53 13.85 11.44
N ALA A 160 3.22 13.64 11.55
CA ALA A 160 2.40 14.19 12.64
C ALA A 160 2.79 13.60 14.01
N LEU A 161 3.03 12.29 14.07
CA LEU A 161 3.50 11.62 15.29
C LEU A 161 4.90 12.11 15.70
N LEU A 162 5.81 12.23 14.74
CA LEU A 162 7.15 12.76 14.98
C LEU A 162 7.06 14.19 15.54
N TRP A 163 6.21 15.04 14.97
CA TRP A 163 5.96 16.39 15.48
C TRP A 163 5.39 16.34 16.92
N ALA A 164 4.36 15.53 17.16
CA ALA A 164 3.71 15.44 18.47
C ALA A 164 4.66 14.96 19.58
N MET A 165 5.57 14.04 19.24
CA MET A 165 6.56 13.51 20.18
C MET A 165 7.69 14.51 20.47
N LEU A 166 8.10 15.33 19.50
CA LEU A 166 9.25 16.23 19.63
C LEU A 166 8.88 17.68 20.03
N ALA A 167 7.62 18.09 19.90
CA ALA A 167 7.19 19.48 20.16
C ALA A 167 6.91 19.73 21.67
N THR A 168 7.89 19.48 22.53
CA THR A 168 7.74 19.54 24.00
C THR A 168 7.41 20.93 24.54
N GLU A 169 7.74 22.01 23.80
CA GLU A 169 7.39 23.41 24.16
C GLU A 169 5.96 23.79 23.79
N ARG A 170 5.24 22.93 23.06
CA ARG A 170 3.86 23.17 22.66
C ARG A 170 2.89 22.70 23.73
N THR A 171 1.69 23.30 23.73
CA THR A 171 0.64 22.92 24.67
C THR A 171 0.29 21.43 24.51
N VAL A 172 0.03 20.76 25.61
CA VAL A 172 -0.34 19.34 25.65
C VAL A 172 -1.52 19.04 24.71
N ARG A 173 -2.54 19.94 24.70
CA ARG A 173 -3.70 19.79 23.82
C ARG A 173 -3.32 19.71 22.34
N ARG A 174 -2.45 20.61 21.86
CA ARG A 174 -1.98 20.59 20.44
C ARG A 174 -1.24 19.30 20.12
N ARG A 175 -0.40 18.84 21.03
CA ARG A 175 0.34 17.58 20.85
C ARG A 175 -0.59 16.37 20.80
N ILE A 176 -1.61 16.32 21.69
CA ILE A 176 -2.63 15.26 21.67
C ILE A 176 -3.37 15.24 20.34
N VAL A 177 -3.89 16.39 19.89
CA VAL A 177 -4.65 16.48 18.64
C VAL A 177 -3.79 16.10 17.43
N THR A 178 -2.55 16.63 17.34
CA THR A 178 -1.66 16.31 16.22
C THR A 178 -1.29 14.83 16.21
N GLY A 179 -1.01 14.23 17.36
CA GLY A 179 -0.73 12.81 17.46
C GLY A 179 -1.95 11.94 17.12
N LEU A 180 -3.15 12.35 17.53
CA LEU A 180 -4.40 11.67 17.14
C LEU A 180 -4.61 11.72 15.63
N LEU A 181 -4.42 12.89 14.99
CA LEU A 181 -4.45 13.00 13.53
C LEU A 181 -3.40 12.11 12.86
N GLY A 182 -2.24 11.97 13.49
CA GLY A 182 -1.20 11.03 13.05
C GLY A 182 -1.65 9.58 13.09
N PHE A 183 -2.29 9.15 14.18
CA PHE A 183 -2.86 7.80 14.29
C PHE A 183 -3.99 7.60 13.30
N VAL A 184 -4.94 8.52 13.19
CA VAL A 184 -6.05 8.44 12.22
C VAL A 184 -5.52 8.30 10.78
N ALA A 185 -4.44 8.98 10.41
CA ALA A 185 -3.84 8.82 9.10
C ALA A 185 -3.22 7.42 8.92
N LEU A 186 -2.52 6.86 9.94
CA LEU A 186 -2.00 5.50 9.89
C LEU A 186 -3.12 4.45 9.88
N GLU A 187 -4.18 4.67 10.61
CA GLU A 187 -5.38 3.83 10.66
C GLU A 187 -6.11 3.82 9.31
N ALA A 188 -6.24 5.00 8.68
CA ALA A 188 -6.75 5.09 7.31
C ALA A 188 -5.87 4.32 6.32
N ALA A 189 -4.54 4.37 6.47
CA ALA A 189 -3.62 3.55 5.67
C ALA A 189 -3.81 2.05 5.91
N VAL A 190 -4.12 1.61 7.14
CA VAL A 190 -4.46 0.20 7.43
C VAL A 190 -5.78 -0.18 6.74
N LEU A 191 -6.81 0.67 6.76
CA LEU A 191 -8.06 0.42 6.02
C LEU A 191 -7.85 0.35 4.51
N VAL A 192 -6.91 1.14 3.97
CA VAL A 192 -6.50 1.09 2.56
C VAL A 192 -5.76 -0.21 2.25
N ARG A 193 -4.90 -0.66 3.16
CA ARG A 193 -4.11 -1.89 3.00
C ARG A 193 -3.80 -2.50 4.36
N TYR A 194 -4.42 -3.62 4.70
CA TYR A 194 -4.31 -4.25 6.02
C TYR A 194 -2.87 -4.56 6.45
N THR A 195 -1.97 -4.83 5.52
CA THR A 195 -0.54 -5.05 5.81
C THR A 195 0.15 -3.85 6.48
N ASN A 196 -0.39 -2.64 6.35
CA ASN A 196 0.12 -1.45 7.04
C ASN A 196 -0.03 -1.50 8.56
N VAL A 197 -0.75 -2.51 9.08
CA VAL A 197 -0.80 -2.81 10.52
C VAL A 197 0.60 -2.96 11.11
N VAL A 198 1.59 -3.38 10.32
CA VAL A 198 3.00 -3.47 10.75
C VAL A 198 3.55 -2.09 11.12
N ILE A 199 3.30 -1.07 10.29
CA ILE A 199 3.75 0.31 10.56
C ILE A 199 2.98 0.89 11.75
N LEU A 200 1.67 0.64 11.82
CA LEU A 200 0.84 1.05 12.95
C LEU A 200 1.32 0.41 14.27
N ALA A 201 1.66 -0.88 14.26
CA ALA A 201 2.19 -1.58 15.43
C ALA A 201 3.52 -0.98 15.91
N VAL A 202 4.42 -0.61 14.99
CA VAL A 202 5.67 0.11 15.33
C VAL A 202 5.35 1.46 15.95
N ALA A 203 4.38 2.21 15.43
CA ALA A 203 3.97 3.50 15.99
C ALA A 203 3.37 3.34 17.42
N VAL A 204 2.51 2.34 17.63
CA VAL A 204 1.94 1.98 18.94
C VAL A 204 3.06 1.65 19.92
N LEU A 205 3.99 0.77 19.53
CA LEU A 205 5.14 0.40 20.37
C LEU A 205 6.02 1.61 20.70
N ALA A 206 6.29 2.46 19.72
CA ALA A 206 7.04 3.70 19.93
C ALA A 206 6.35 4.61 20.95
N VAL A 207 5.02 4.76 20.88
CA VAL A 207 4.26 5.55 21.87
C VAL A 207 4.37 4.93 23.27
N ILE A 208 4.14 3.62 23.40
CA ILE A 208 4.22 2.91 24.70
C ILE A 208 5.60 3.09 25.34
N LEU A 209 6.66 2.94 24.57
CA LEU A 209 8.04 2.99 25.07
C LEU A 209 8.57 4.40 25.29
N LEU A 210 8.08 5.39 24.53
CA LEU A 210 8.69 6.73 24.47
C LEU A 210 7.81 7.84 25.03
N CYS A 211 6.51 7.61 25.31
CA CYS A 211 5.59 8.66 25.78
C CYS A 211 6.09 9.35 27.06
N ARG A 212 6.64 8.61 28.01
CA ARG A 212 7.22 9.17 29.24
C ARG A 212 8.45 10.06 28.95
N ARG A 213 9.31 9.64 28.02
CA ARG A 213 10.52 10.40 27.60
C ARG A 213 10.13 11.67 26.82
N ALA A 214 9.02 11.63 26.10
CA ALA A 214 8.47 12.77 25.38
C ALA A 214 7.67 13.74 26.29
N ALA A 215 7.65 13.51 27.60
CA ALA A 215 6.84 14.27 28.57
C ALA A 215 5.37 14.39 28.11
N LEU A 216 4.80 13.31 27.59
CA LEU A 216 3.39 13.24 27.26
C LEU A 216 2.60 12.67 28.44
N PRO A 217 1.45 13.26 28.78
CA PRO A 217 0.60 12.69 29.81
C PRO A 217 0.02 11.36 29.35
N VAL A 218 -0.22 10.44 30.28
CA VAL A 218 -0.80 9.12 29.99
C VAL A 218 -2.11 9.23 29.19
N ARG A 219 -2.93 10.25 29.48
CA ARG A 219 -4.15 10.53 28.71
C ARG A 219 -3.90 10.69 27.20
N ALA A 220 -2.75 11.23 26.78
CA ALA A 220 -2.43 11.34 25.35
C ALA A 220 -2.27 9.95 24.73
N ALA A 221 -1.51 9.07 25.38
CA ALA A 221 -1.36 7.69 24.95
C ALA A 221 -2.70 6.96 24.92
N LEU A 222 -3.56 7.17 25.93
CA LEU A 222 -4.90 6.56 25.99
C LEU A 222 -5.80 7.00 24.81
N TRP A 223 -5.80 8.30 24.46
CA TRP A 223 -6.54 8.76 23.27
C TRP A 223 -6.04 8.13 21.98
N TRP A 224 -4.72 8.05 21.79
CA TRP A 224 -4.12 7.49 20.59
C TRP A 224 -4.32 5.96 20.49
N LEU A 225 -4.16 5.24 21.60
CA LEU A 225 -4.41 3.79 21.63
C LEU A 225 -5.91 3.47 21.55
N GLY A 226 -6.76 4.38 22.08
CA GLY A 226 -8.20 4.25 21.94
C GLY A 226 -8.67 4.33 20.49
N SER A 227 -8.06 5.19 19.65
CA SER A 227 -8.38 5.21 18.22
C SER A 227 -8.02 3.91 17.51
N VAL A 228 -6.90 3.28 17.89
CA VAL A 228 -6.52 1.96 17.36
C VAL A 228 -7.54 0.89 17.72
N ALA A 229 -8.11 0.92 18.95
CA ALA A 229 -9.16 -0.01 19.32
C ALA A 229 -10.44 0.20 18.48
N VAL A 230 -10.78 1.44 18.17
CA VAL A 230 -11.89 1.76 17.25
C VAL A 230 -11.62 1.24 15.85
N LEU A 231 -10.40 1.40 15.34
CA LEU A 231 -10.01 0.82 14.04
C LEU A 231 -10.20 -0.69 14.01
N ILE A 232 -9.67 -1.39 15.02
CA ILE A 232 -9.77 -2.86 15.10
C ILE A 232 -11.24 -3.27 15.10
N ALA A 233 -12.08 -2.64 15.93
CA ALA A 233 -13.51 -2.91 15.95
C ALA A 233 -14.18 -2.63 14.60
N SER A 234 -13.78 -1.57 13.89
CA SER A 234 -14.31 -1.22 12.57
C SER A 234 -13.93 -2.24 11.50
N VAL A 235 -12.68 -2.72 11.49
CA VAL A 235 -12.22 -3.76 10.55
C VAL A 235 -12.96 -5.06 10.79
N LEU A 236 -12.99 -5.54 12.04
CA LEU A 236 -13.68 -6.77 12.40
C LEU A 236 -15.17 -6.70 12.11
N GLY A 237 -15.80 -5.54 12.39
CA GLY A 237 -17.21 -5.28 12.08
C GLY A 237 -17.48 -5.28 10.58
N TYR A 238 -16.63 -4.64 9.79
CA TYR A 238 -16.74 -4.65 8.33
C TYR A 238 -16.61 -6.08 7.79
N ASP A 239 -15.58 -6.81 8.19
CA ASP A 239 -15.35 -8.19 7.72
C ASP A 239 -16.51 -9.11 8.10
N TYR A 240 -17.08 -8.95 9.31
CA TYR A 240 -18.27 -9.70 9.71
C TYR A 240 -19.48 -9.38 8.84
N LEU A 241 -19.75 -8.09 8.58
CA LEU A 241 -20.91 -7.67 7.76
C LEU A 241 -20.72 -8.04 6.27
N ALA A 242 -19.50 -7.93 5.76
CA ALA A 242 -19.22 -8.21 4.36
C ALA A 242 -19.09 -9.71 4.06
N TYR A 243 -18.39 -10.45 4.90
CA TYR A 243 -17.98 -11.84 4.61
C TYR A 243 -18.56 -12.87 5.58
N GLY A 244 -19.36 -12.44 6.55
CA GLY A 244 -20.01 -13.32 7.55
C GLY A 244 -19.09 -13.83 8.66
N SER A 245 -17.84 -13.35 8.74
CA SER A 245 -16.89 -13.70 9.78
C SER A 245 -15.89 -12.57 10.01
N MET A 246 -15.56 -12.26 11.28
CA MET A 246 -14.64 -11.19 11.67
C MET A 246 -13.20 -11.37 11.18
N LEU A 247 -12.79 -12.59 10.81
CA LEU A 247 -11.42 -12.90 10.38
C LEU A 247 -11.35 -13.34 8.91
N LYS A 248 -12.46 -13.23 8.17
CA LYS A 248 -12.51 -13.56 6.75
C LYS A 248 -12.36 -12.27 5.94
N THR A 249 -11.44 -12.27 5.02
CA THR A 249 -11.29 -11.19 4.03
C THR A 249 -11.94 -11.59 2.70
N GLY A 250 -12.04 -10.68 1.75
CA GLY A 250 -12.56 -10.98 0.40
C GLY A 250 -11.72 -11.95 -0.41
N TYR A 251 -10.46 -12.16 0.00
CA TYR A 251 -9.55 -13.06 -0.70
C TYR A 251 -9.84 -14.52 -0.35
N SER A 252 -9.74 -15.40 -1.36
CA SER A 252 -9.85 -16.83 -1.16
C SER A 252 -8.65 -17.38 -0.37
N SER A 253 -8.87 -18.51 0.33
CA SER A 253 -7.80 -19.20 1.06
C SER A 253 -6.68 -19.62 0.08
N GLY A 254 -5.44 -19.20 0.35
CA GLY A 254 -4.27 -19.49 -0.50
C GLY A 254 -3.97 -18.46 -1.58
N GLU A 255 -4.81 -17.44 -1.81
CA GLU A 255 -4.55 -16.38 -2.78
C GLU A 255 -3.47 -15.41 -2.31
N ILE A 256 -3.51 -15.05 -1.02
CA ILE A 256 -2.49 -14.24 -0.35
C ILE A 256 -1.72 -15.13 0.59
N THR A 257 -0.51 -15.52 0.20
CA THR A 257 0.36 -16.39 0.98
C THR A 257 1.67 -15.68 1.31
N PHE A 258 2.10 -15.84 2.57
CA PHE A 258 3.40 -15.38 3.05
C PHE A 258 4.20 -16.58 3.51
N SER A 259 5.41 -16.74 2.96
CA SER A 259 6.30 -17.86 3.25
C SER A 259 7.72 -17.38 3.47
N LEU A 260 8.40 -17.93 4.46
CA LEU A 260 9.82 -17.68 4.66
C LEU A 260 10.67 -18.17 3.48
N ALA A 261 10.19 -19.16 2.73
CA ALA A 261 10.84 -19.63 1.51
C ALA A 261 10.91 -18.56 0.41
N SER A 262 9.98 -17.61 0.40
CA SER A 262 9.95 -16.49 -0.57
C SER A 262 10.95 -15.38 -0.26
N VAL A 263 11.50 -15.32 0.96
CA VAL A 263 12.37 -14.21 1.40
C VAL A 263 13.65 -14.17 0.55
N ILE A 264 14.36 -15.28 0.41
CA ILE A 264 15.62 -15.30 -0.35
C ILE A 264 15.43 -14.97 -1.83
N PRO A 265 14.46 -15.57 -2.56
CA PRO A 265 14.17 -15.18 -3.94
C PRO A 265 13.82 -13.68 -4.08
N ASN A 266 12.98 -13.14 -3.20
CA ASN A 266 12.63 -11.72 -3.23
C ASN A 266 13.84 -10.82 -2.97
N LEU A 267 14.71 -11.16 -2.03
CA LEU A 267 15.93 -10.41 -1.75
C LEU A 267 16.93 -10.44 -2.90
N GLN A 268 16.90 -11.43 -3.79
CA GLN A 268 17.73 -11.47 -4.98
C GLN A 268 17.25 -10.51 -6.07
N HIS A 269 15.93 -10.30 -6.21
CA HIS A 269 15.34 -9.55 -7.32
C HIS A 269 14.90 -8.13 -6.95
N MET A 270 14.41 -7.92 -5.72
CA MET A 270 13.79 -6.65 -5.35
C MET A 270 14.75 -5.50 -5.10
N PRO A 271 15.93 -5.66 -4.45
CA PRO A 271 16.78 -4.53 -4.09
C PRO A 271 17.17 -3.64 -5.27
N ALA A 272 17.56 -4.23 -6.40
CA ALA A 272 17.93 -3.47 -7.60
C ALA A 272 16.76 -2.63 -8.14
N ARG A 273 15.55 -3.20 -8.19
CA ARG A 273 14.32 -2.53 -8.62
C ARG A 273 13.91 -1.41 -7.67
N LEU A 274 14.07 -1.64 -6.36
CA LEU A 274 13.76 -0.63 -5.36
C LEU A 274 14.74 0.53 -5.39
N VAL A 275 16.04 0.26 -5.58
CA VAL A 275 17.06 1.32 -5.73
C VAL A 275 16.79 2.18 -6.97
N THR A 276 16.40 1.58 -8.09
CA THR A 276 16.10 2.35 -9.30
C THR A 276 14.82 3.17 -9.16
N SER A 277 13.80 2.65 -8.48
CA SER A 277 12.49 3.28 -8.36
C SER A 277 12.39 4.28 -7.20
N MET A 278 13.15 4.03 -6.12
CA MET A 278 13.21 4.83 -4.90
C MET A 278 14.68 5.04 -4.48
N PRO A 279 15.54 5.69 -5.29
CA PRO A 279 16.98 5.75 -5.05
C PRO A 279 17.36 6.45 -3.73
N MET A 280 16.45 7.27 -3.14
CA MET A 280 16.65 7.89 -1.83
C MET A 280 16.78 6.86 -0.70
N MET A 281 16.42 5.60 -0.90
CA MET A 281 16.67 4.55 0.08
C MET A 281 18.15 4.34 0.38
N VAL A 282 19.03 4.57 -0.61
CA VAL A 282 20.49 4.49 -0.40
C VAL A 282 20.93 5.56 0.61
N LEU A 283 20.40 6.79 0.46
CA LEU A 283 20.66 7.86 1.44
C LEU A 283 20.12 7.53 2.83
N ALA A 284 18.97 6.88 2.91
CA ALA A 284 18.39 6.43 4.18
C ALA A 284 19.25 5.35 4.86
N LEU A 285 19.79 4.39 4.12
CA LEU A 285 20.72 3.38 4.63
C LEU A 285 22.00 4.01 5.13
N VAL A 286 22.60 4.95 4.38
CA VAL A 286 23.76 5.71 4.80
C VAL A 286 23.45 6.53 6.06
N ALA A 287 22.26 7.14 6.15
CA ALA A 287 21.81 7.85 7.35
C ALA A 287 21.80 6.96 8.59
N LEU A 288 21.24 5.76 8.50
CA LEU A 288 21.20 4.80 9.60
C LEU A 288 22.60 4.36 10.03
N GLY A 289 23.47 4.04 9.08
CA GLY A 289 24.86 3.71 9.36
C GLY A 289 25.59 4.86 10.05
N TRP A 290 25.42 6.09 9.56
CA TRP A 290 26.05 7.26 10.16
C TRP A 290 25.51 7.58 11.56
N MET A 291 24.19 7.48 11.78
CA MET A 291 23.59 7.60 13.11
C MET A 291 24.20 6.58 14.08
N ALA A 292 24.36 5.32 13.66
CA ALA A 292 24.96 4.27 14.48
C ALA A 292 26.42 4.60 14.84
N VAL A 293 27.23 5.00 13.86
CA VAL A 293 28.64 5.40 14.09
C VAL A 293 28.74 6.57 15.08
N ARG A 294 27.90 7.61 14.90
CA ARG A 294 27.86 8.75 15.83
C ARG A 294 27.42 8.35 17.24
N ALA A 295 26.46 7.45 17.38
CA ALA A 295 26.01 6.98 18.68
C ALA A 295 27.09 6.20 19.43
N VAL A 296 27.86 5.37 18.72
CA VAL A 296 29.00 4.64 19.28
C VAL A 296 30.15 5.60 19.61
N GLY A 297 30.51 6.50 18.69
CA GLY A 297 31.57 7.49 18.88
C GLY A 297 31.31 8.45 20.02
N SER A 298 30.04 8.84 20.25
CA SER A 298 29.67 9.73 21.36
C SER A 298 29.78 9.08 22.75
N ARG A 299 29.78 7.75 22.84
CA ARG A 299 30.06 7.01 24.10
C ARG A 299 31.52 7.08 24.53
N ARG A 300 32.43 7.23 23.54
CA ARG A 300 33.88 7.25 23.77
C ARG A 300 34.48 8.65 23.96
N ARG A 301 33.85 9.68 23.40
CA ARG A 301 34.28 11.09 23.47
C ARG A 301 33.50 11.79 24.58
N ASP A 302 34.20 12.01 25.68
CA ASP A 302 33.65 12.48 26.93
C ASP A 302 33.07 13.90 26.99
N ASN A 303 32.16 14.05 27.89
CA ASN A 303 31.86 15.13 28.82
C ASN A 303 30.87 16.26 28.41
N ALA A 304 30.37 16.38 27.18
CA ALA A 304 29.33 17.34 26.91
C ALA A 304 27.93 16.65 26.91
N PRO A 305 27.01 16.97 27.82
CA PRO A 305 25.70 16.30 27.93
C PRO A 305 24.77 16.60 26.73
N GLU A 306 24.83 17.80 26.16
CA GLU A 306 23.92 18.21 25.05
C GLU A 306 24.13 17.42 23.75
N PRO A 307 25.35 17.19 23.22
CA PRO A 307 25.54 16.40 22.02
C PRO A 307 25.05 14.96 22.17
N ARG A 308 25.25 14.35 23.37
CA ARG A 308 24.78 12.97 23.64
C ARG A 308 23.27 12.86 23.60
N ALA A 309 22.53 13.84 24.18
CA ALA A 309 21.08 13.85 24.18
C ALA A 309 20.52 13.95 22.73
N ARG A 310 21.13 14.80 21.88
CA ARG A 310 20.79 14.93 20.48
C ARG A 310 21.02 13.64 19.71
N TYR A 311 22.19 13.04 19.79
CA TYR A 311 22.50 11.79 19.10
C TYR A 311 21.61 10.64 19.55
N ARG A 312 21.32 10.53 20.85
CA ARG A 312 20.38 9.54 21.37
C ARG A 312 18.97 9.73 20.81
N ARG A 313 18.49 10.97 20.71
CA ARG A 313 17.20 11.29 20.11
C ARG A 313 17.17 10.88 18.64
N ASP A 314 18.20 11.27 17.87
CA ASP A 314 18.29 10.96 16.44
C ASP A 314 18.33 9.45 16.19
N MET A 315 19.07 8.69 17.02
CA MET A 315 19.08 7.23 17.00
C MET A 315 17.71 6.61 17.28
N VAL A 316 16.98 7.12 18.28
CA VAL A 316 15.65 6.60 18.63
C VAL A 316 14.66 6.87 17.48
N VAL A 317 14.65 8.09 16.94
CA VAL A 317 13.80 8.43 15.79
C VAL A 317 14.19 7.58 14.59
N GLY A 318 15.48 7.49 14.27
CA GLY A 318 15.99 6.67 13.17
C GLY A 318 15.60 5.20 13.32
N ALA A 319 15.71 4.64 14.52
CA ALA A 319 15.34 3.25 14.79
C ALA A 319 13.85 2.99 14.61
N VAL A 320 12.96 3.91 15.05
CA VAL A 320 11.51 3.79 14.85
C VAL A 320 11.15 3.85 13.37
N LEU A 321 11.71 4.82 12.63
CA LEU A 321 11.47 4.95 11.19
C LEU A 321 11.99 3.73 10.43
N ALA A 322 13.18 3.24 10.77
CA ALA A 322 13.76 2.03 10.20
C ALA A 322 12.93 0.78 10.52
N ALA A 323 12.43 0.64 11.74
CA ALA A 323 11.57 -0.49 12.13
C ALA A 323 10.28 -0.52 11.31
N GLY A 324 9.63 0.63 11.08
CA GLY A 324 8.46 0.70 10.21
C GLY A 324 8.79 0.36 8.75
N TRP A 325 9.87 0.90 8.22
CA TRP A 325 10.35 0.61 6.86
C TRP A 325 10.72 -0.86 6.67
N ILE A 326 11.63 -1.38 7.50
CA ILE A 326 12.11 -2.76 7.39
C ILE A 326 10.98 -3.74 7.71
N GLY A 327 10.09 -3.41 8.65
CA GLY A 327 8.95 -4.24 9.00
C GLY A 327 8.01 -4.49 7.82
N ILE A 328 7.58 -3.42 7.11
CA ILE A 328 6.69 -3.59 5.94
C ILE A 328 7.43 -4.25 4.77
N TRP A 329 8.70 -3.92 4.55
CA TRP A 329 9.49 -4.54 3.49
C TRP A 329 9.80 -6.01 3.81
N GLY A 330 10.07 -6.36 5.06
CA GLY A 330 10.27 -7.73 5.52
C GLY A 330 9.01 -8.58 5.32
N LEU A 331 7.83 -8.02 5.62
CA LEU A 331 6.57 -8.68 5.34
C LEU A 331 6.43 -9.00 3.83
N TYR A 332 6.65 -8.01 2.97
CA TYR A 332 6.54 -8.24 1.52
C TYR A 332 7.71 -9.03 0.92
N ALA A 333 8.87 -9.10 1.59
CA ALA A 333 9.90 -10.06 1.21
C ALA A 333 9.43 -11.51 1.36
N ALA A 334 8.52 -11.78 2.31
CA ALA A 334 7.91 -13.12 2.49
C ALA A 334 6.70 -13.37 1.58
N TYR A 335 6.28 -12.45 0.72
CA TYR A 335 5.08 -12.57 -0.11
C TYR A 335 5.34 -13.42 -1.35
N ASP A 336 4.64 -14.57 -1.48
CA ASP A 336 4.85 -15.54 -2.55
C ASP A 336 4.52 -14.99 -3.94
N TRP A 337 3.52 -14.11 -4.03
CA TRP A 337 3.12 -13.51 -5.28
C TRP A 337 4.25 -12.69 -5.92
N THR A 338 5.04 -11.96 -5.11
CA THR A 338 6.18 -11.16 -5.61
C THR A 338 7.30 -12.01 -6.18
N VAL A 339 7.49 -13.24 -5.68
CA VAL A 339 8.43 -14.20 -6.26
C VAL A 339 7.94 -14.64 -7.64
N ARG A 340 6.66 -15.03 -7.73
CA ARG A 340 6.07 -15.50 -9.01
C ARG A 340 6.11 -14.43 -10.09
N MET A 341 5.83 -13.18 -9.74
CA MET A 341 5.86 -12.05 -10.67
C MET A 341 7.26 -11.51 -10.91
N GLY A 342 8.23 -11.81 -10.04
CA GLY A 342 9.59 -11.25 -10.08
C GLY A 342 10.39 -11.63 -11.33
N SER A 343 10.06 -12.74 -11.98
CA SER A 343 10.69 -13.21 -13.23
C SER A 343 10.02 -12.66 -14.50
N ALA A 344 8.82 -12.07 -14.40
CA ALA A 344 8.10 -11.55 -15.55
C ALA A 344 8.68 -10.20 -16.02
N ALA A 345 8.94 -10.06 -17.31
CA ALA A 345 9.33 -8.78 -17.91
C ALA A 345 8.19 -7.75 -17.74
N GLY A 346 8.54 -6.51 -17.41
CA GLY A 346 7.55 -5.44 -17.22
C GLY A 346 6.80 -5.46 -15.89
N SER A 347 7.22 -6.29 -14.93
CA SER A 347 6.55 -6.46 -13.64
C SER A 347 6.90 -5.39 -12.58
N ASP A 348 7.74 -4.42 -12.86
CA ASP A 348 8.29 -3.51 -11.85
C ASP A 348 7.20 -2.71 -11.13
N ILE A 349 6.22 -2.18 -11.85
CA ILE A 349 5.13 -1.41 -11.23
C ILE A 349 4.29 -2.28 -10.28
N HIS A 350 4.02 -3.54 -10.65
CA HIS A 350 3.26 -4.47 -9.83
C HIS A 350 3.97 -4.81 -8.52
N LEU A 351 5.30 -4.89 -8.55
CA LEU A 351 6.11 -5.26 -7.40
C LEU A 351 6.35 -4.07 -6.47
N ILE A 352 6.70 -2.91 -7.02
CA ILE A 352 7.07 -1.72 -6.26
C ILE A 352 5.89 -1.16 -5.45
N ARG A 353 4.65 -1.38 -5.91
CA ARG A 353 3.44 -0.94 -5.21
C ARG A 353 3.35 -1.42 -3.75
N PHE A 354 3.94 -2.56 -3.43
CA PHE A 354 3.93 -3.12 -2.08
C PHE A 354 4.97 -2.47 -1.15
N TYR A 355 6.01 -1.90 -1.72
CA TYR A 355 7.13 -1.29 -0.98
C TYR A 355 7.01 0.22 -0.87
N LEU A 356 6.19 0.87 -1.70
CA LEU A 356 5.97 2.32 -1.70
C LEU A 356 5.43 2.88 -0.38
N PRO A 357 4.61 2.17 0.42
CA PRO A 357 4.14 2.66 1.71
C PRO A 357 5.26 3.16 2.64
N ALA A 358 6.46 2.59 2.57
CA ALA A 358 7.62 3.03 3.36
C ALA A 358 8.27 4.33 2.88
N LEU A 359 7.88 4.88 1.71
CA LEU A 359 8.57 6.02 1.11
C LEU A 359 8.70 7.23 2.05
N GLY A 360 7.64 7.57 2.79
CA GLY A 360 7.68 8.68 3.75
C GLY A 360 8.71 8.48 4.85
N LEU A 361 8.85 7.25 5.36
CA LEU A 361 9.84 6.89 6.38
C LEU A 361 11.27 6.99 5.83
N ILE A 362 11.47 6.50 4.60
CA ILE A 362 12.73 6.55 3.86
C ILE A 362 13.15 8.00 3.64
N THR A 363 12.23 8.88 3.21
CA THR A 363 12.55 10.28 2.93
C THR A 363 12.88 11.08 4.19
N LEU A 364 12.27 10.77 5.34
CA LEU A 364 12.64 11.35 6.63
C LEU A 364 14.09 10.99 7.03
N LEU A 365 14.48 9.73 6.87
CA LEU A 365 15.83 9.27 7.13
C LEU A 365 16.84 9.89 6.16
N ALA A 366 16.53 9.90 4.86
CA ALA A 366 17.37 10.52 3.85
C ALA A 366 17.54 12.03 4.08
N ALA A 367 16.46 12.74 4.47
CA ALA A 367 16.51 14.16 4.81
C ALA A 367 17.44 14.43 6.01
N TRP A 368 17.47 13.53 7.00
CA TRP A 368 18.42 13.64 8.12
C TRP A 368 19.86 13.64 7.62
N LEU A 369 20.22 12.77 6.68
CA LEU A 369 21.57 12.76 6.09
C LEU A 369 21.84 14.08 5.34
N LEU A 370 20.92 14.51 4.48
CA LEU A 370 21.12 15.69 3.63
C LEU A 370 21.39 16.95 4.45
N VAL A 371 20.79 17.13 5.61
CA VAL A 371 21.06 18.30 6.46
C VAL A 371 22.40 18.25 7.17
N GLN A 372 23.10 17.11 7.16
CA GLN A 372 24.45 17.00 7.72
C GLN A 372 25.54 17.33 6.67
N LEU A 373 25.17 17.42 5.39
CA LEU A 373 26.09 17.61 4.28
C LEU A 373 26.29 19.11 3.95
N PRO A 374 27.42 19.49 3.32
CA PRO A 374 27.60 20.83 2.78
C PRO A 374 26.47 21.21 1.83
N ARG A 375 26.03 22.48 1.84
CA ARG A 375 24.80 22.96 1.17
C ARG A 375 24.69 22.63 -0.32
N TRP A 376 25.78 22.52 -1.04
CA TRP A 376 25.79 22.20 -2.48
C TRP A 376 25.58 20.70 -2.75
N LEU A 377 26.04 19.82 -1.85
CA LEU A 377 26.02 18.38 -2.06
C LEU A 377 24.60 17.79 -2.08
N PRO A 378 23.64 18.19 -1.22
CA PRO A 378 22.23 17.77 -1.33
C PRO A 378 21.60 18.09 -2.68
N VAL A 379 21.94 19.23 -3.30
CA VAL A 379 21.43 19.61 -4.62
C VAL A 379 21.99 18.70 -5.70
N LEU A 380 23.29 18.42 -5.68
CA LEU A 380 23.91 17.47 -6.60
C LEU A 380 23.31 16.06 -6.47
N LEU A 381 23.16 15.58 -5.23
CA LEU A 381 22.51 14.29 -4.96
C LEU A 381 21.07 14.26 -5.47
N LEU A 382 20.30 15.33 -5.28
CA LEU A 382 18.94 15.41 -5.83
C LEU A 382 18.93 15.26 -7.36
N VAL A 383 19.84 15.94 -8.07
CA VAL A 383 19.95 15.82 -9.53
C VAL A 383 20.23 14.36 -9.94
N VAL A 384 21.15 13.70 -9.24
CA VAL A 384 21.45 12.27 -9.48
C VAL A 384 20.22 11.39 -9.21
N LEU A 385 19.52 11.61 -8.08
CA LEU A 385 18.34 10.83 -7.71
C LEU A 385 17.20 11.02 -8.73
N VAL A 386 16.97 12.26 -9.16
CA VAL A 386 15.95 12.56 -10.19
C VAL A 386 16.34 11.94 -11.52
N GLY A 387 17.63 12.01 -11.91
CA GLY A 387 18.14 11.38 -13.13
C GLY A 387 17.94 9.84 -13.11
N LEU A 388 18.25 9.19 -11.99
CA LEU A 388 17.99 7.75 -11.80
C LEU A 388 16.48 7.44 -11.85
N GLY A 389 15.66 8.22 -11.18
CA GLY A 389 14.20 8.09 -11.20
C GLY A 389 13.62 8.28 -12.61
N ALA A 390 14.08 9.27 -13.35
CA ALA A 390 13.67 9.54 -14.73
C ALA A 390 14.06 8.38 -15.67
N ARG A 391 15.23 7.80 -15.48
CA ARG A 391 15.69 6.64 -16.26
C ARG A 391 14.85 5.39 -16.00
N SER A 392 14.44 5.16 -14.75
CA SER A 392 13.63 4.00 -14.38
C SER A 392 12.14 4.19 -14.68
N TYR A 393 11.67 5.43 -14.80
CA TYR A 393 10.26 5.77 -14.95
C TYR A 393 9.58 5.11 -16.17
N PRO A 394 10.18 5.04 -17.39
CA PRO A 394 9.58 4.32 -18.51
C PRO A 394 9.30 2.85 -18.19
N ASN A 395 10.21 2.18 -17.51
CA ASN A 395 10.05 0.77 -17.13
C ASN A 395 8.94 0.59 -16.08
N LEU A 396 8.77 1.57 -15.18
CA LEU A 396 7.69 1.59 -14.19
C LEU A 396 6.31 1.75 -14.83
N VAL A 397 6.23 2.50 -15.93
CA VAL A 397 4.95 2.83 -16.58
C VAL A 397 4.62 1.85 -17.71
N ALA A 398 5.63 1.34 -18.44
CA ALA A 398 5.47 0.40 -19.54
C ALA A 398 5.01 -1.00 -19.10
N GLY A 399 5.11 -1.32 -17.81
CA GLY A 399 4.69 -2.61 -17.25
C GLY A 399 3.17 -2.84 -17.20
N GLY A 400 2.35 -1.88 -17.65
CA GLY A 400 0.91 -2.05 -17.82
C GLY A 400 0.60 -2.52 -19.23
N LEU A 401 0.08 -3.73 -19.37
CA LEU A 401 -0.58 -4.36 -20.52
C LEU A 401 -0.15 -3.84 -21.91
N GLY A 402 0.79 -4.55 -22.53
CA GLY A 402 0.99 -4.46 -23.98
C GLY A 402 1.98 -3.39 -24.40
N GLY A 403 3.28 -3.74 -24.45
CA GLY A 403 4.19 -3.15 -25.42
C GLY A 403 3.60 -3.29 -26.84
N PRO A 404 4.02 -2.45 -27.82
CA PRO A 404 3.53 -2.51 -29.19
C PRO A 404 3.86 -3.87 -29.79
N GLY A 405 2.90 -4.80 -29.79
CA GLY A 405 3.02 -6.18 -30.28
C GLY A 405 2.36 -7.22 -29.38
N GLY A 406 2.00 -6.91 -28.14
CA GLY A 406 1.20 -7.80 -27.31
C GLY A 406 -0.26 -7.64 -27.67
N GLY A 407 -0.78 -8.46 -28.57
CA GLY A 407 -2.21 -8.74 -28.61
C GLY A 407 -2.68 -9.14 -27.21
N PRO A 408 -3.99 -9.08 -26.90
CA PRO A 408 -4.48 -9.47 -25.59
C PRO A 408 -3.86 -10.83 -25.29
N ALA A 409 -2.90 -10.84 -24.35
CA ALA A 409 -2.33 -12.07 -23.86
C ALA A 409 -3.54 -12.86 -23.45
N GLY A 410 -3.81 -13.93 -24.21
CA GLY A 410 -4.93 -14.78 -24.00
C GLY A 410 -4.95 -15.02 -22.51
N SER A 411 -6.07 -14.71 -21.89
CA SER A 411 -6.34 -14.97 -20.52
C SER A 411 -5.87 -16.39 -20.24
N SER A 412 -4.59 -16.52 -19.85
CA SER A 412 -4.18 -17.68 -19.09
C SER A 412 -5.04 -17.56 -17.83
N GLY A 413 -6.19 -18.22 -17.93
CA GLY A 413 -7.12 -18.33 -16.84
C GLY A 413 -6.33 -18.82 -15.66
N ILE A 414 -6.08 -17.93 -14.76
CA ILE A 414 -5.88 -18.30 -13.37
C ILE A 414 -7.27 -18.82 -12.99
N GLY A 415 -7.44 -20.14 -13.21
CA GLY A 415 -8.63 -20.85 -12.84
C GLY A 415 -8.90 -20.58 -11.37
N GLY A 416 -9.93 -19.82 -11.09
CA GLY A 416 -10.51 -19.80 -9.76
C GLY A 416 -10.88 -21.25 -9.43
N PRO A 417 -10.57 -21.74 -8.24
CA PRO A 417 -10.99 -23.07 -7.82
C PRO A 417 -12.50 -23.05 -7.63
N GLY A 418 -13.27 -23.54 -8.61
CA GLY A 418 -14.72 -23.66 -8.47
C GLY A 418 -15.54 -23.70 -9.75
N GLY A 419 -14.95 -23.95 -10.91
CA GLY A 419 -15.69 -24.24 -12.13
C GLY A 419 -15.75 -25.74 -12.35
N THR A 420 -16.88 -26.38 -12.06
CA THR A 420 -17.21 -27.73 -12.48
C THR A 420 -17.00 -27.85 -13.98
N GLY A 421 -16.05 -28.77 -14.36
CA GLY A 421 -15.69 -29.01 -15.75
C GLY A 421 -16.87 -29.43 -16.61
N GLY A 422 -17.17 -28.57 -17.59
CA GLY A 422 -17.89 -29.00 -18.78
C GLY A 422 -16.88 -29.53 -19.79
N PRO A 423 -17.19 -30.60 -20.54
CA PRO A 423 -16.26 -31.20 -21.48
C PRO A 423 -15.97 -30.23 -22.66
N PRO A 424 -14.73 -30.26 -23.22
CA PRO A 424 -14.38 -29.41 -24.35
C PRO A 424 -15.18 -29.80 -25.60
N PRO A 425 -15.57 -28.85 -26.48
CA PRO A 425 -16.21 -29.15 -27.73
C PRO A 425 -15.23 -29.89 -28.64
N GLY A 426 -15.66 -31.06 -29.12
CA GLY A 426 -14.88 -31.99 -29.96
C GLY A 426 -14.47 -31.39 -31.27
N SER A 427 -13.20 -31.53 -31.59
CA SER A 427 -12.67 -31.45 -32.95
C SER A 427 -13.16 -32.66 -33.75
N GLY A 428 -13.97 -32.42 -34.80
CA GLY A 428 -14.42 -33.43 -35.71
C GLY A 428 -13.25 -34.05 -36.48
N GLY A 429 -13.11 -35.37 -36.41
CA GLY A 429 -12.26 -36.19 -37.24
C GLY A 429 -13.04 -37.44 -37.62
N SER A 430 -13.37 -37.53 -38.92
CA SER A 430 -14.02 -38.66 -39.60
C SER A 430 -13.20 -39.95 -39.55
N GLY A 431 -13.84 -41.11 -39.30
CA GLY A 431 -13.20 -42.43 -39.50
C GLY A 431 -14.05 -43.61 -39.02
N ALA A 432 -14.84 -44.14 -39.90
CA ALA A 432 -15.42 -45.50 -40.09
C ALA A 432 -15.37 -46.59 -38.97
N VAL A 433 -16.49 -47.02 -38.52
CA VAL A 433 -17.21 -48.33 -38.37
C VAL A 433 -16.40 -49.65 -38.58
N PRO A 434 -16.72 -50.88 -38.04
CA PRO A 434 -17.94 -51.36 -37.35
C PRO A 434 -17.70 -52.38 -36.21
N GLY A 435 -18.77 -52.78 -35.48
CA GLY A 435 -18.88 -54.13 -34.94
C GLY A 435 -19.47 -54.29 -33.55
N GLY A 436 -20.74 -54.56 -33.49
CA GLY A 436 -21.45 -55.64 -32.80
C GLY A 436 -21.56 -55.70 -31.26
N PRO A 437 -22.75 -56.09 -30.79
CA PRO A 437 -23.12 -56.20 -29.37
C PRO A 437 -23.04 -57.63 -28.85
N PRO A 438 -23.60 -58.10 -27.72
CA PRO A 438 -24.54 -57.53 -26.73
C PRO A 438 -24.37 -58.06 -25.28
N ALA A 439 -25.30 -57.60 -24.44
CA ALA A 439 -25.98 -58.32 -23.33
C ALA A 439 -25.34 -58.42 -21.93
N GLY A 440 -26.16 -58.13 -20.95
CA GLY A 440 -26.32 -58.87 -19.75
C GLY A 440 -26.54 -58.08 -18.44
N VAL A 441 -27.80 -57.80 -18.08
CA VAL A 441 -28.60 -58.31 -16.96
C VAL A 441 -28.06 -58.13 -15.55
N GLY A 442 -28.87 -57.48 -14.67
CA GLY A 442 -28.88 -57.79 -13.24
C GLY A 442 -29.08 -56.58 -12.30
N GLY A 443 -30.32 -56.27 -11.96
CA GLY A 443 -30.66 -55.62 -10.66
C GLY A 443 -30.91 -56.71 -9.62
N PRO A 444 -31.54 -56.49 -8.48
CA PRO A 444 -31.97 -55.27 -7.77
C PRO A 444 -31.72 -55.36 -6.24
N GLY A 445 -32.21 -54.40 -5.49
CA GLY A 445 -32.43 -54.52 -4.03
C GLY A 445 -31.62 -53.50 -3.21
N GLY A 446 -32.10 -52.70 -2.29
CA GLY A 446 -33.26 -52.65 -1.48
C GLY A 446 -32.92 -51.69 -0.33
N ALA A 447 -33.81 -50.81 -0.01
CA ALA A 447 -33.80 -49.96 1.19
C ALA A 447 -34.01 -50.82 2.47
N PRO A 448 -33.95 -50.31 3.71
CA PRO A 448 -34.56 -49.10 4.23
C PRO A 448 -33.81 -48.37 5.37
N ALA A 449 -34.32 -47.16 5.72
CA ALA A 449 -34.08 -46.50 6.98
C ALA A 449 -34.77 -47.22 8.17
N PRO A 450 -34.41 -46.94 9.48
CA PRO A 450 -35.10 -45.86 10.19
C PRO A 450 -34.38 -45.18 11.38
N GLY A 451 -34.87 -44.00 11.77
CA GLY A 451 -35.26 -43.63 13.11
C GLY A 451 -34.26 -43.02 14.08
N GLY A 452 -34.59 -41.79 14.51
CA GLY A 452 -34.05 -41.08 15.64
C GLY A 452 -34.31 -41.72 17.03
N PRO A 453 -34.09 -41.07 18.17
CA PRO A 453 -34.83 -39.86 18.54
C PRO A 453 -33.97 -38.56 18.61
#